data_3298a549043e914fbb55a11fc579d583
#
_entry.id   3298a549043e914fbb55a11fc579d583
#
_cell.length_a   1.000
_cell.length_b   1.000
_cell.length_c   1.000
_cell.angle_alpha   90.00
_cell.angle_beta   90.00
_cell.angle_gamma   90.00
#
_symmetry.space_group_name_H-M   'P 1'
#
loop_
_entity.id
_entity.type
_entity.pdbx_description
1 polymer ?
#
loop_
_entity_poly.entity_id
_entity_poly.type
_entity_poly.pdbx_seq_one_letter_code
_entity_poly.pdbx_strand_id
1 'polypeptide(L)'
;MASPSSPRGLLIDLVTPLKDNREIDGRSLERLLHRVLPHVQAVLIASPHMGEGTQLSAGQREELLGKALGVIRGQVPVLVWVTQDTEQETQQALEMLSKKVKRGRYPGPVCWVDTPLYYHSNRGLVSHYRKLTSWTEEAWLLHNDPALIDQLALPLKRKNLRTSILRRLIEIEGIQGILYHGSLDRAVHYEKAIKARPDFKIYDGEESRFLTHPSVSGVVSAGANLSPRAWFKITDASLNLRGSREDYPDRLEQIWKTGQYLQRLMDLYRSSAVQIIKRVL
;
A
#
# COMPACT_ATOMS: atom_id res chain seq x y z
N MET A 1 -10.03 11.25 -20.39
CA MET A 1 -8.76 11.51 -19.68
C MET A 1 -8.17 10.16 -19.30
N ALA A 2 -6.89 9.91 -19.56
CA ALA A 2 -6.26 8.65 -19.14
C ALA A 2 -6.29 8.58 -17.60
N SER A 3 -6.79 7.47 -17.06
CA SER A 3 -6.74 7.22 -15.63
C SER A 3 -5.28 7.34 -15.16
N PRO A 4 -4.99 8.07 -14.06
CA PRO A 4 -3.63 8.19 -13.58
C PRO A 4 -3.06 6.81 -13.33
N SER A 5 -1.96 6.49 -13.99
CA SER A 5 -1.31 5.19 -13.81
C SER A 5 -0.84 5.05 -12.36
N SER A 6 -1.09 3.89 -11.75
CA SER A 6 -0.58 3.59 -10.42
C SER A 6 0.95 3.79 -10.36
N PRO A 7 1.48 4.41 -9.29
CA PRO A 7 2.91 4.76 -9.18
C PRO A 7 3.80 3.52 -9.26
N ARG A 8 5.06 3.70 -9.72
CA ARG A 8 6.08 2.66 -9.70
C ARG A 8 7.22 3.10 -8.81
N GLY A 9 7.58 2.31 -7.82
CA GLY A 9 8.67 2.64 -6.91
C GLY A 9 8.39 2.33 -5.45
N LEU A 10 8.89 3.19 -4.56
CA LEU A 10 8.70 3.09 -3.13
C LEU A 10 7.35 3.70 -2.73
N LEU A 11 6.49 2.89 -2.16
CA LEU A 11 5.28 3.33 -1.47
C LEU A 11 5.52 3.21 0.04
N ILE A 12 5.14 4.20 0.83
CA ILE A 12 5.24 4.09 2.28
C ILE A 12 3.93 3.60 2.88
N ASP A 13 4.02 2.60 3.75
CA ASP A 13 2.95 2.26 4.68
C ASP A 13 3.09 3.17 5.92
N LEU A 14 2.35 4.30 5.90
CA LEU A 14 2.53 5.37 6.86
C LEU A 14 1.95 5.00 8.22
N VAL A 15 2.75 5.11 9.28
CA VAL A 15 2.21 5.02 10.64
C VAL A 15 1.23 6.16 10.91
N THR A 16 0.17 5.89 11.66
CA THR A 16 -0.78 6.92 12.09
C THR A 16 -0.34 7.47 13.45
N PRO A 17 0.20 8.70 13.52
CA PRO A 17 0.53 9.32 14.79
C PRO A 17 -0.74 9.58 15.61
N LEU A 18 -0.78 9.04 16.81
CA LEU A 18 -1.88 9.23 17.77
C LEU A 18 -1.35 9.86 19.05
N LYS A 19 -2.14 10.73 19.65
CA LYS A 19 -1.94 11.22 21.01
C LYS A 19 -2.32 10.15 22.05
N ASP A 20 -2.01 10.39 23.32
CA ASP A 20 -2.38 9.48 24.41
C ASP A 20 -3.90 9.25 24.53
N ASN A 21 -4.70 10.24 24.19
CA ASN A 21 -6.18 10.14 24.13
C ASN A 21 -6.69 9.49 22.81
N ARG A 22 -5.80 8.92 22.01
CA ARG A 22 -6.06 8.28 20.70
C ARG A 22 -6.59 9.21 19.59
N GLU A 23 -6.56 10.52 19.77
CA GLU A 23 -6.79 11.47 18.67
C GLU A 23 -5.63 11.48 17.68
N ILE A 24 -5.90 11.84 16.41
CA ILE A 24 -4.86 12.02 15.41
C ILE A 24 -3.92 13.17 15.79
N ASP A 25 -2.64 12.89 15.99
CA ASP A 25 -1.62 13.92 16.17
C ASP A 25 -1.25 14.56 14.82
N GLY A 26 -1.96 15.62 14.48
CA GLY A 26 -1.77 16.32 13.21
C GLY A 26 -0.39 16.93 13.05
N ARG A 27 0.27 17.40 14.13
CA ARG A 27 1.63 17.97 14.05
C ARG A 27 2.69 16.90 13.75
N SER A 28 2.59 15.76 14.42
CA SER A 28 3.49 14.62 14.15
C SER A 28 3.26 14.03 12.76
N LEU A 29 2.00 13.96 12.32
CA LEU A 29 1.66 13.53 10.95
C LEU A 29 2.28 14.47 9.90
N GLU A 30 2.15 15.78 10.09
CA GLU A 30 2.71 16.78 9.18
C GLU A 30 4.25 16.67 9.09
N ARG A 31 4.93 16.61 10.24
CA ARG A 31 6.38 16.41 10.27
C ARG A 31 6.83 15.14 9.58
N LEU A 32 6.12 14.03 9.82
CA LEU A 32 6.42 12.74 9.21
C LEU A 32 6.23 12.81 7.68
N LEU A 33 5.11 13.36 7.22
CA LEU A 33 4.85 13.53 5.79
C LEU A 33 5.91 14.38 5.12
N HIS A 34 6.27 15.54 5.66
CA HIS A 34 7.35 16.38 5.10
C HIS A 34 8.69 15.64 5.00
N ARG A 35 9.00 14.76 5.95
CA ARG A 35 10.23 13.97 5.92
C ARG A 35 10.22 12.89 4.84
N VAL A 36 9.08 12.26 4.57
CA VAL A 36 9.01 11.10 3.66
C VAL A 36 8.69 11.49 2.21
N LEU A 37 7.90 12.53 1.99
CA LEU A 37 7.44 12.94 0.66
C LEU A 37 8.55 13.09 -0.39
N PRO A 38 9.75 13.61 -0.08
CA PRO A 38 10.83 13.70 -1.08
C PRO A 38 11.36 12.36 -1.58
N HIS A 39 10.98 11.25 -0.96
CA HIS A 39 11.57 9.94 -1.19
C HIS A 39 10.57 8.86 -1.60
N VAL A 40 9.27 9.17 -1.64
CA VAL A 40 8.23 8.16 -1.93
C VAL A 40 7.45 8.51 -3.19
N GLN A 41 6.94 7.49 -3.88
CA GLN A 41 6.08 7.65 -5.05
C GLN A 41 4.60 7.58 -4.70
N ALA A 42 4.24 7.15 -3.50
CA ALA A 42 2.90 7.24 -2.94
C ALA A 42 2.90 7.05 -1.43
N VAL A 43 1.83 7.48 -0.79
CA VAL A 43 1.61 7.32 0.66
C VAL A 43 0.36 6.48 0.88
N LEU A 44 0.50 5.32 1.55
CA LEU A 44 -0.61 4.50 2.02
C LEU A 44 -0.94 4.91 3.46
N ILE A 45 -2.19 5.28 3.69
CA ILE A 45 -2.71 5.66 5.01
C ILE A 45 -3.79 4.69 5.49
N ALA A 46 -4.00 4.65 6.80
CA ALA A 46 -4.98 3.81 7.47
C ALA A 46 -4.86 2.31 7.10
N SER A 47 -3.67 1.83 6.70
CA SER A 47 -3.45 0.41 6.43
C SER A 47 -3.75 -0.46 7.67
N PRO A 48 -4.04 -1.75 7.50
CA PRO A 48 -4.27 -2.65 8.64
C PRO A 48 -3.01 -2.87 9.47
N HIS A 49 -1.82 -2.65 8.88
CA HIS A 49 -0.53 -2.82 9.54
C HIS A 49 -0.05 -1.53 10.21
N MET A 50 0.68 -0.70 9.48
CA MET A 50 1.30 0.49 10.05
C MET A 50 0.31 1.61 10.35
N GLY A 51 -0.74 1.71 9.54
CA GLY A 51 -1.78 2.72 9.68
C GLY A 51 -2.78 2.45 10.80
N GLU A 52 -2.72 1.27 11.46
CA GLU A 52 -3.67 0.83 12.51
C GLU A 52 -5.14 0.93 12.08
N GLY A 53 -5.39 0.78 10.77
CA GLY A 53 -6.69 1.01 10.16
C GLY A 53 -7.84 0.21 10.80
N THR A 54 -7.61 -1.02 11.26
CA THR A 54 -8.61 -1.84 11.95
C THR A 54 -9.05 -1.26 13.30
N GLN A 55 -8.28 -0.33 13.86
CA GLN A 55 -8.55 0.28 15.18
C GLN A 55 -9.05 1.72 15.07
N LEU A 56 -9.01 2.33 13.89
CA LEU A 56 -9.48 3.69 13.67
C LEU A 56 -11.00 3.71 13.48
N SER A 57 -11.67 4.60 14.21
CA SER A 57 -13.08 4.91 13.96
C SER A 57 -13.27 5.57 12.59
N ALA A 58 -14.52 5.59 12.11
CA ALA A 58 -14.86 6.27 10.84
C ALA A 58 -14.45 7.76 10.87
N GLY A 59 -14.71 8.46 11.97
CA GLY A 59 -14.33 9.86 12.15
C GLY A 59 -12.81 10.07 12.12
N GLN A 60 -12.04 9.18 12.77
CA GLN A 60 -10.57 9.24 12.74
C GLN A 60 -10.00 8.98 11.34
N ARG A 61 -10.60 8.06 10.58
CA ARG A 61 -10.19 7.82 9.18
C ARG A 61 -10.44 9.04 8.29
N GLU A 62 -11.61 9.67 8.44
CA GLU A 62 -11.95 10.91 7.73
C GLU A 62 -11.01 12.07 8.11
N GLU A 63 -10.71 12.22 9.41
CA GLU A 63 -9.77 13.22 9.91
C GLU A 63 -8.35 12.98 9.38
N LEU A 64 -7.85 11.74 9.48
CA LEU A 64 -6.53 11.34 8.98
C LEU A 64 -6.40 11.65 7.48
N LEU A 65 -7.40 11.25 6.68
CA LEU A 65 -7.43 11.55 5.25
C LEU A 65 -7.38 13.06 5.02
N GLY A 66 -8.25 13.85 5.68
CA GLY A 66 -8.28 15.29 5.50
C GLY A 66 -6.95 15.97 5.83
N LYS A 67 -6.33 15.59 6.94
CA LYS A 67 -5.00 16.11 7.34
C LYS A 67 -3.90 15.69 6.36
N ALA A 68 -3.87 14.43 5.94
CA ALA A 68 -2.87 13.93 4.98
C ALA A 68 -3.00 14.63 3.62
N LEU A 69 -4.21 14.77 3.07
CA LEU A 69 -4.43 15.48 1.82
C LEU A 69 -3.98 16.94 1.90
N GLY A 70 -4.24 17.61 3.03
CA GLY A 70 -3.84 19.00 3.28
C GLY A 70 -2.32 19.23 3.28
N VAL A 71 -1.54 18.22 3.69
CA VAL A 71 -0.07 18.26 3.69
C VAL A 71 0.50 17.83 2.33
N ILE A 72 0.01 16.72 1.77
CA ILE A 72 0.54 16.12 0.53
C ILE A 72 0.26 17.01 -0.68
N ARG A 73 -0.89 17.68 -0.75
CA ARG A 73 -1.25 18.67 -1.78
C ARG A 73 -1.01 18.22 -3.21
N GLY A 74 -1.24 16.94 -3.50
CA GLY A 74 -1.08 16.38 -4.84
C GLY A 74 0.34 16.05 -5.28
N GLN A 75 1.35 16.21 -4.41
CA GLN A 75 2.75 15.91 -4.74
C GLN A 75 2.95 14.44 -5.12
N VAL A 76 2.24 13.54 -4.46
CA VAL A 76 2.23 12.10 -4.73
C VAL A 76 0.82 11.54 -4.56
N PRO A 77 0.48 10.41 -5.19
CA PRO A 77 -0.77 9.70 -4.95
C PRO A 77 -0.97 9.33 -3.48
N VAL A 78 -2.21 9.41 -3.00
CA VAL A 78 -2.62 8.95 -1.68
C VAL A 78 -3.43 7.66 -1.81
N LEU A 79 -2.93 6.59 -1.23
CA LEU A 79 -3.59 5.31 -1.14
C LEU A 79 -4.32 5.24 0.20
N VAL A 80 -5.58 4.86 0.20
CA VAL A 80 -6.42 4.84 1.41
C VAL A 80 -7.01 3.46 1.59
N TRP A 81 -6.66 2.77 2.69
CA TRP A 81 -7.27 1.50 3.00
C TRP A 81 -8.70 1.69 3.51
N VAL A 82 -9.67 1.06 2.84
CA VAL A 82 -11.10 1.29 3.06
C VAL A 82 -11.85 0.14 3.71
N THR A 83 -11.22 -1.04 3.77
CA THR A 83 -11.85 -2.28 4.26
C THR A 83 -12.39 -2.16 5.68
N GLN A 84 -13.59 -2.69 5.90
CA GLN A 84 -14.26 -2.87 7.18
C GLN A 84 -14.68 -4.33 7.37
N ASP A 85 -15.32 -4.64 8.49
CA ASP A 85 -15.71 -6.00 8.86
C ASP A 85 -16.77 -6.60 7.92
N THR A 86 -17.60 -5.75 7.31
CA THR A 86 -18.66 -6.15 6.38
C THR A 86 -18.58 -5.40 5.05
N GLU A 87 -19.21 -5.97 4.02
CA GLU A 87 -19.37 -5.29 2.73
C GLU A 87 -20.09 -3.96 2.86
N GLN A 88 -21.16 -3.91 3.66
CA GLN A 88 -21.96 -2.71 3.88
C GLN A 88 -21.15 -1.60 4.56
N GLU A 89 -20.40 -1.93 5.60
CA GLU A 89 -19.54 -0.96 6.30
C GLU A 89 -18.40 -0.48 5.41
N THR A 90 -17.81 -1.36 4.58
CA THR A 90 -16.79 -0.98 3.60
C THR A 90 -17.36 0.03 2.59
N GLN A 91 -18.58 -0.19 2.11
CA GLN A 91 -19.26 0.73 1.21
C GLN A 91 -19.55 2.08 1.87
N GLN A 92 -20.02 2.09 3.11
CA GLN A 92 -20.26 3.32 3.89
C GLN A 92 -18.97 4.10 4.12
N ALA A 93 -17.88 3.42 4.48
CA ALA A 93 -16.57 4.05 4.65
C ALA A 93 -16.09 4.68 3.33
N LEU A 94 -16.21 3.96 2.22
CA LEU A 94 -15.87 4.45 0.90
C LEU A 94 -16.67 5.70 0.51
N GLU A 95 -17.99 5.70 0.71
CA GLU A 95 -18.83 6.87 0.44
C GLU A 95 -18.43 8.10 1.27
N MET A 96 -18.16 7.90 2.55
CA MET A 96 -17.74 8.97 3.46
C MET A 96 -16.40 9.57 3.00
N LEU A 97 -15.40 8.72 2.74
CA LEU A 97 -14.07 9.15 2.35
C LEU A 97 -14.05 9.78 0.95
N SER A 98 -14.82 9.23 -0.01
CA SER A 98 -14.96 9.80 -1.35
C SER A 98 -15.64 11.20 -1.31
N LYS A 99 -16.67 11.37 -0.47
CA LYS A 99 -17.27 12.69 -0.22
C LYS A 99 -16.23 13.68 0.35
N LYS A 100 -15.35 13.23 1.23
CA LYS A 100 -14.26 14.06 1.80
C LYS A 100 -13.28 14.52 0.72
N VAL A 101 -12.83 13.62 -0.14
CA VAL A 101 -11.93 13.92 -1.27
C VAL A 101 -12.57 14.94 -2.21
N LYS A 102 -13.81 14.70 -2.64
CA LYS A 102 -14.55 15.58 -3.57
C LYS A 102 -14.79 16.98 -2.98
N ARG A 103 -15.21 17.07 -1.71
CA ARG A 103 -15.41 18.36 -1.01
C ARG A 103 -14.11 19.14 -0.87
N GLY A 104 -12.99 18.45 -0.59
CA GLY A 104 -11.66 19.04 -0.45
C GLY A 104 -11.04 19.50 -1.79
N ARG A 105 -11.65 19.16 -2.94
CA ARG A 105 -11.12 19.45 -4.29
C ARG A 105 -9.64 19.08 -4.38
N TYR A 106 -9.28 17.90 -3.87
CA TYR A 106 -7.88 17.47 -3.84
C TYR A 106 -7.32 17.40 -5.27
N PRO A 107 -6.15 18.03 -5.54
CA PRO A 107 -5.63 18.14 -6.91
C PRO A 107 -4.87 16.89 -7.37
N GLY A 108 -4.56 15.96 -6.46
CA GLY A 108 -3.75 14.77 -6.74
C GLY A 108 -4.57 13.50 -6.88
N PRO A 109 -3.94 12.41 -7.32
CA PRO A 109 -4.59 11.11 -7.38
C PRO A 109 -4.88 10.56 -5.99
N VAL A 110 -6.07 9.98 -5.83
CA VAL A 110 -6.44 9.13 -4.69
C VAL A 110 -6.73 7.73 -5.23
N CYS A 111 -6.33 6.71 -4.50
CA CYS A 111 -6.56 5.32 -4.84
C CYS A 111 -7.09 4.57 -3.62
N TRP A 112 -8.18 3.82 -3.80
CA TRP A 112 -8.74 2.99 -2.76
C TRP A 112 -7.99 1.67 -2.68
N VAL A 113 -7.60 1.27 -1.48
CA VAL A 113 -6.95 0.00 -1.19
C VAL A 113 -7.91 -0.87 -0.41
N ASP A 114 -8.25 -2.04 -0.93
CA ASP A 114 -9.22 -2.93 -0.31
C ASP A 114 -8.70 -4.36 -0.15
N THR A 115 -8.96 -4.94 1.02
CA THR A 115 -8.67 -6.33 1.37
C THR A 115 -9.94 -7.17 1.23
N PRO A 116 -10.35 -7.56 0.00
CA PRO A 116 -11.69 -8.12 -0.22
C PRO A 116 -11.95 -9.41 0.55
N LEU A 117 -10.91 -10.22 0.78
CA LEU A 117 -11.07 -11.47 1.51
C LEU A 117 -11.28 -11.26 3.02
N TYR A 118 -11.19 -10.05 3.51
CA TYR A 118 -11.50 -9.71 4.88
C TYR A 118 -13.01 -9.92 5.16
N TYR A 119 -13.87 -9.40 4.31
CA TYR A 119 -15.33 -9.46 4.44
C TYR A 119 -16.03 -10.30 3.36
N HIS A 120 -15.39 -10.58 2.23
CA HIS A 120 -15.96 -11.31 1.09
C HIS A 120 -15.23 -12.64 0.87
N SER A 121 -15.66 -13.42 -0.12
CA SER A 121 -14.99 -14.64 -0.56
C SER A 121 -14.58 -14.51 -2.04
N ASN A 122 -13.76 -15.44 -2.53
CA ASN A 122 -13.44 -15.49 -3.96
C ASN A 122 -14.69 -15.67 -4.87
N ARG A 123 -15.79 -16.25 -4.33
CA ARG A 123 -17.03 -16.45 -5.08
C ARG A 123 -17.78 -15.11 -5.20
N GLY A 124 -18.13 -14.71 -6.41
CA GLY A 124 -18.84 -13.45 -6.66
C GLY A 124 -17.95 -12.18 -6.66
N LEU A 125 -16.67 -12.29 -6.31
CA LEU A 125 -15.79 -11.15 -6.12
C LEU A 125 -15.66 -10.26 -7.38
N VAL A 126 -15.66 -10.83 -8.57
CA VAL A 126 -15.61 -10.07 -9.82
C VAL A 126 -16.85 -9.19 -10.00
N SER A 127 -18.04 -9.71 -9.70
CA SER A 127 -19.28 -8.94 -9.76
C SER A 127 -19.33 -7.84 -8.71
N HIS A 128 -18.81 -8.13 -7.51
CA HIS A 128 -18.66 -7.16 -6.44
C HIS A 128 -17.79 -5.96 -6.88
N TYR A 129 -16.60 -6.20 -7.43
CA TYR A 129 -15.73 -5.12 -7.90
C TYR A 129 -16.28 -4.35 -9.11
N ARG A 130 -16.98 -5.02 -10.04
CA ARG A 130 -17.67 -4.28 -11.12
C ARG A 130 -18.67 -3.27 -10.56
N LYS A 131 -19.37 -3.62 -9.48
CA LYS A 131 -20.28 -2.72 -8.79
C LYS A 131 -19.52 -1.61 -8.04
N LEU A 132 -18.48 -1.95 -7.26
CA LEU A 132 -17.69 -0.95 -6.52
C LEU A 132 -17.02 0.08 -7.43
N THR A 133 -16.38 -0.36 -8.51
CA THR A 133 -15.69 0.53 -9.45
C THR A 133 -16.64 1.39 -10.27
N SER A 134 -17.93 1.07 -10.34
CA SER A 134 -18.93 1.94 -10.99
C SER A 134 -19.38 3.11 -10.10
N TRP A 135 -19.09 3.09 -8.80
CA TRP A 135 -19.49 4.13 -7.87
C TRP A 135 -18.45 5.23 -7.64
N THR A 136 -17.20 4.94 -7.98
CA THR A 136 -16.08 5.84 -7.75
C THR A 136 -15.29 6.06 -9.04
N GLU A 137 -14.76 7.25 -9.20
CA GLU A 137 -13.88 7.59 -10.33
C GLU A 137 -12.41 7.27 -10.01
N GLU A 138 -12.11 7.10 -8.72
CA GLU A 138 -10.77 6.84 -8.23
C GLU A 138 -10.36 5.39 -8.54
N ALA A 139 -9.07 5.19 -8.75
CA ALA A 139 -8.48 3.87 -8.99
C ALA A 139 -8.53 2.98 -7.74
N TRP A 140 -8.46 1.68 -7.96
CA TRP A 140 -8.44 0.65 -6.93
C TRP A 140 -7.16 -0.16 -6.95
N LEU A 141 -6.62 -0.44 -5.77
CA LEU A 141 -5.63 -1.49 -5.54
C LEU A 141 -6.24 -2.60 -4.68
N LEU A 142 -6.11 -3.82 -5.15
CA LEU A 142 -6.42 -4.98 -4.33
C LEU A 142 -5.34 -5.14 -3.25
N HIS A 143 -5.73 -5.49 -2.04
CA HIS A 143 -4.80 -5.88 -1.00
C HIS A 143 -5.02 -7.35 -0.67
N ASN A 144 -4.00 -8.18 -0.85
CA ASN A 144 -4.05 -9.61 -0.53
C ASN A 144 -3.03 -9.93 0.55
N ASP A 145 -3.53 -10.12 1.75
CA ASP A 145 -2.75 -10.41 2.94
C ASP A 145 -3.29 -11.66 3.66
N PRO A 146 -2.67 -12.83 3.42
CA PRO A 146 -3.10 -14.07 4.06
C PRO A 146 -2.97 -14.07 5.57
N ALA A 147 -1.98 -13.35 6.14
CA ALA A 147 -1.78 -13.30 7.58
C ALA A 147 -2.88 -12.48 8.28
N LEU A 148 -3.30 -11.37 7.67
CA LEU A 148 -4.44 -10.58 8.16
C LEU A 148 -5.74 -11.40 8.13
N ILE A 149 -5.98 -12.17 7.06
CA ILE A 149 -7.18 -13.00 6.96
C ILE A 149 -7.15 -14.16 7.97
N ASP A 150 -5.97 -14.67 8.28
CA ASP A 150 -5.81 -15.74 9.29
C ASP A 150 -6.20 -15.30 10.70
N GLN A 151 -5.95 -14.04 11.03
CA GLN A 151 -6.31 -13.44 12.32
C GLN A 151 -7.84 -13.41 12.57
N LEU A 152 -8.66 -13.48 11.51
CA LEU A 152 -10.11 -13.56 11.64
C LEU A 152 -10.58 -14.91 12.21
N ALA A 153 -9.69 -15.92 12.29
CA ALA A 153 -9.96 -17.26 12.83
C ALA A 153 -11.21 -17.95 12.24
N LEU A 154 -11.58 -17.61 11.00
CA LEU A 154 -12.74 -18.17 10.32
C LEU A 154 -12.37 -19.51 9.67
N PRO A 155 -12.99 -20.63 10.09
CA PRO A 155 -12.71 -21.94 9.52
C PRO A 155 -13.08 -21.95 8.02
N LEU A 156 -12.28 -22.66 7.24
CA LEU A 156 -12.46 -22.83 5.79
C LEU A 156 -12.36 -21.56 4.93
N LYS A 157 -12.07 -20.40 5.52
CA LYS A 157 -11.91 -19.16 4.76
C LYS A 157 -10.61 -19.21 3.93
N ARG A 158 -10.72 -18.92 2.65
CA ARG A 158 -9.55 -18.80 1.77
C ARG A 158 -8.80 -17.53 2.08
N LYS A 159 -7.48 -17.66 2.32
CA LYS A 159 -6.60 -16.54 2.70
C LYS A 159 -6.02 -15.78 1.51
N ASN A 160 -6.08 -16.36 0.31
CA ASN A 160 -5.54 -15.78 -0.91
C ASN A 160 -6.58 -15.65 -2.01
N LEU A 161 -6.48 -14.60 -2.81
CA LEU A 161 -7.16 -14.49 -4.09
C LEU A 161 -6.75 -15.65 -4.99
N ARG A 162 -7.73 -16.30 -5.61
CA ARG A 162 -7.44 -17.32 -6.62
C ARG A 162 -6.87 -16.66 -7.87
N THR A 163 -5.82 -17.23 -8.44
CA THR A 163 -5.20 -16.75 -9.67
C THR A 163 -6.20 -16.59 -10.82
N SER A 164 -7.18 -17.52 -10.93
CA SER A 164 -8.27 -17.44 -11.91
C SER A 164 -9.22 -16.26 -11.67
N ILE A 165 -9.43 -15.87 -10.40
CA ILE A 165 -10.23 -14.69 -10.05
C ILE A 165 -9.44 -13.43 -10.34
N LEU A 166 -8.15 -13.39 -9.99
CA LEU A 166 -7.29 -12.26 -10.30
C LEU A 166 -7.26 -11.97 -11.81
N ARG A 167 -7.13 -13.00 -12.67
CA ARG A 167 -7.21 -12.84 -14.14
C ARG A 167 -8.48 -12.14 -14.62
N ARG A 168 -9.59 -12.34 -13.95
CA ARG A 168 -10.86 -11.68 -14.28
C ARG A 168 -10.98 -10.27 -13.65
N LEU A 169 -10.36 -10.06 -12.49
CA LEU A 169 -10.34 -8.77 -11.85
C LEU A 169 -9.47 -7.75 -12.60
N ILE A 170 -8.37 -8.19 -13.21
CA ILE A 170 -7.52 -7.32 -14.02
C ILE A 170 -8.22 -6.81 -15.30
N GLU A 171 -9.33 -7.43 -15.72
CA GLU A 171 -10.14 -6.96 -16.86
C GLU A 171 -10.99 -5.73 -16.49
N ILE A 172 -11.14 -5.44 -15.20
CA ILE A 172 -11.87 -4.27 -14.70
C ILE A 172 -10.93 -3.06 -14.72
N GLU A 173 -11.19 -2.09 -15.58
CA GLU A 173 -10.30 -0.94 -15.82
C GLU A 173 -9.99 -0.15 -14.54
N GLY A 174 -10.96 0.04 -13.65
CA GLY A 174 -10.79 0.74 -12.37
C GLY A 174 -9.82 0.06 -11.41
N ILE A 175 -9.52 -1.25 -11.56
CA ILE A 175 -8.55 -1.95 -10.71
C ILE A 175 -7.17 -1.87 -11.38
N GLN A 176 -6.23 -1.15 -10.78
CA GLN A 176 -4.94 -0.85 -11.38
C GLN A 176 -3.77 -1.66 -10.82
N GLY A 177 -3.98 -2.42 -9.74
CA GLY A 177 -2.90 -3.21 -9.17
C GLY A 177 -3.31 -4.04 -7.96
N ILE A 178 -2.32 -4.72 -7.42
CA ILE A 178 -2.43 -5.51 -6.20
C ILE A 178 -1.21 -5.26 -5.29
N LEU A 179 -1.45 -4.99 -4.03
CA LEU A 179 -0.50 -5.05 -2.95
C LEU A 179 -0.57 -6.46 -2.36
N TYR A 180 0.56 -7.17 -2.38
CA TYR A 180 0.59 -8.57 -1.98
C TYR A 180 1.58 -8.82 -0.83
N HIS A 181 1.04 -9.34 0.27
CA HIS A 181 1.78 -9.98 1.35
C HIS A 181 1.73 -11.51 1.20
N GLY A 182 2.83 -12.21 1.47
CA GLY A 182 2.86 -13.67 1.49
C GLY A 182 4.01 -14.28 0.68
N SER A 183 3.87 -15.53 0.24
CA SER A 183 4.96 -16.32 -0.34
C SER A 183 5.38 -15.88 -1.74
N LEU A 184 6.68 -16.05 -2.06
CA LEU A 184 7.24 -15.81 -3.39
C LEU A 184 6.55 -16.66 -4.46
N ASP A 185 6.28 -17.94 -4.17
CA ASP A 185 5.59 -18.83 -5.12
C ASP A 185 4.25 -18.25 -5.57
N ARG A 186 3.45 -17.72 -4.63
CA ARG A 186 2.18 -17.09 -4.97
C ARG A 186 2.37 -15.78 -5.75
N ALA A 187 3.38 -14.99 -5.43
CA ALA A 187 3.70 -13.77 -6.18
C ALA A 187 4.00 -14.10 -7.65
N VAL A 188 4.81 -15.11 -7.93
CA VAL A 188 5.11 -15.58 -9.29
C VAL A 188 3.84 -16.01 -10.04
N HIS A 189 2.90 -16.69 -9.36
CA HIS A 189 1.61 -17.03 -9.96
C HIS A 189 0.76 -15.80 -10.31
N TYR A 190 0.79 -14.76 -9.49
CA TYR A 190 0.09 -13.50 -9.76
C TYR A 190 0.76 -12.73 -10.90
N GLU A 191 2.08 -12.67 -10.95
CA GLU A 191 2.80 -12.07 -12.07
C GLU A 191 2.46 -12.72 -13.41
N LYS A 192 2.39 -14.06 -13.43
CA LYS A 192 1.92 -14.80 -14.63
C LYS A 192 0.48 -14.48 -14.98
N ALA A 193 -0.38 -14.26 -13.98
CA ALA A 193 -1.80 -13.98 -14.22
C ALA A 193 -2.05 -12.61 -14.85
N ILE A 194 -1.21 -11.61 -14.52
CA ILE A 194 -1.39 -10.23 -14.99
C ILE A 194 -0.69 -9.91 -16.31
N LYS A 195 0.02 -10.86 -16.93
CA LYS A 195 0.77 -10.62 -18.19
C LYS A 195 -0.09 -10.04 -19.32
N ALA A 196 -1.40 -10.31 -19.31
CA ALA A 196 -2.34 -9.78 -20.30
C ALA A 196 -2.59 -8.27 -20.14
N ARG A 197 -2.20 -7.67 -18.99
CA ARG A 197 -2.37 -6.25 -18.68
C ARG A 197 -1.07 -5.67 -18.13
N PRO A 198 -0.13 -5.22 -18.99
CA PRO A 198 1.21 -4.78 -18.58
C PRO A 198 1.23 -3.54 -17.68
N ASP A 199 0.19 -2.71 -17.73
CA ASP A 199 0.01 -1.53 -16.87
C ASP A 199 -0.46 -1.88 -15.45
N PHE A 200 -0.97 -3.10 -15.22
CA PHE A 200 -1.38 -3.57 -13.91
C PHE A 200 -0.16 -3.75 -12.99
N LYS A 201 -0.22 -3.18 -11.79
CA LYS A 201 0.92 -3.16 -10.85
C LYS A 201 0.83 -4.28 -9.82
N ILE A 202 1.98 -4.89 -9.51
CA ILE A 202 2.13 -5.74 -8.32
C ILE A 202 3.16 -5.09 -7.41
N TYR A 203 2.72 -4.72 -6.21
CA TYR A 203 3.59 -4.19 -5.18
C TYR A 203 3.89 -5.27 -4.15
N ASP A 204 5.13 -5.30 -3.72
CA ASP A 204 5.58 -6.17 -2.66
C ASP A 204 5.20 -5.56 -1.30
N GLY A 205 4.42 -6.25 -0.51
CA GLY A 205 4.12 -5.88 0.88
C GLY A 205 5.14 -6.42 1.88
N GLU A 206 6.03 -7.32 1.42
CA GLU A 206 7.05 -7.94 2.25
C GLU A 206 8.43 -7.34 1.96
N GLU A 207 8.91 -6.46 2.82
CA GLU A 207 10.20 -5.78 2.66
C GLU A 207 11.36 -6.76 2.49
N SER A 208 11.40 -7.83 3.28
CA SER A 208 12.43 -8.88 3.20
C SER A 208 12.44 -9.59 1.85
N ARG A 209 11.25 -9.84 1.29
CA ARG A 209 11.12 -10.43 -0.03
C ARG A 209 11.60 -9.46 -1.11
N PHE A 210 11.22 -8.18 -1.01
CA PHE A 210 11.67 -7.17 -1.98
C PHE A 210 13.18 -7.04 -2.01
N LEU A 211 13.86 -7.11 -0.86
CA LEU A 211 15.33 -7.05 -0.81
C LEU A 211 16.02 -8.24 -1.46
N THR A 212 15.35 -9.39 -1.55
CA THR A 212 15.89 -10.61 -2.14
C THR A 212 15.38 -10.90 -3.56
N HIS A 213 14.13 -10.56 -3.83
CA HIS A 213 13.41 -10.81 -5.08
C HIS A 213 12.50 -9.62 -5.40
N PRO A 214 13.05 -8.49 -5.87
CA PRO A 214 12.27 -7.29 -6.10
C PRO A 214 11.13 -7.51 -7.10
N SER A 215 9.93 -7.09 -6.75
CA SER A 215 8.81 -7.04 -7.69
C SER A 215 9.02 -5.95 -8.74
N VAL A 216 8.40 -6.11 -9.90
CA VAL A 216 8.58 -5.19 -11.02
C VAL A 216 7.94 -3.81 -10.82
N SER A 217 7.02 -3.67 -9.88
CA SER A 217 6.28 -2.42 -9.66
C SER A 217 6.76 -1.63 -8.45
N GLY A 218 7.32 -2.28 -7.44
CA GLY A 218 7.84 -1.62 -6.25
C GLY A 218 7.46 -2.31 -4.95
N VAL A 219 7.69 -1.61 -3.85
CA VAL A 219 7.48 -2.11 -2.49
C VAL A 219 6.62 -1.13 -1.70
N VAL A 220 5.77 -1.66 -0.82
CA VAL A 220 5.10 -0.90 0.23
C VAL A 220 5.85 -1.15 1.53
N SER A 221 6.53 -0.12 2.04
CA SER A 221 7.51 -0.25 3.12
C SER A 221 7.05 0.40 4.41
N ALA A 222 7.10 -0.35 5.50
CA ALA A 222 6.98 0.12 6.88
C ALA A 222 8.26 0.86 7.33
N GLY A 223 9.43 0.33 6.98
CA GLY A 223 10.74 0.89 7.31
C GLY A 223 11.03 2.23 6.65
N ALA A 224 10.30 2.59 5.61
CA ALA A 224 10.37 3.93 5.02
C ALA A 224 9.93 5.03 6.00
N ASN A 225 9.16 4.72 7.04
CA ASN A 225 8.90 5.66 8.14
C ASN A 225 10.17 6.04 8.91
N LEU A 226 11.16 5.16 9.00
CA LEU A 226 12.43 5.40 9.68
C LEU A 226 13.52 5.89 8.73
N SER A 227 13.66 5.24 7.58
CA SER A 227 14.76 5.49 6.64
C SER A 227 14.25 5.61 5.18
N PRO A 228 13.44 6.66 4.86
CA PRO A 228 12.83 6.81 3.54
C PRO A 228 13.87 6.93 2.43
N ARG A 229 14.97 7.63 2.67
CA ARG A 229 16.07 7.80 1.70
C ARG A 229 16.76 6.48 1.33
N ALA A 230 16.98 5.60 2.32
CA ALA A 230 17.63 4.31 2.04
C ALA A 230 16.69 3.38 1.27
N TRP A 231 15.42 3.33 1.66
CA TRP A 231 14.39 2.58 0.93
C TRP A 231 14.19 3.09 -0.50
N PHE A 232 14.18 4.42 -0.68
CA PHE A 232 14.13 5.02 -2.02
C PHE A 232 15.32 4.57 -2.89
N LYS A 233 16.54 4.68 -2.36
CA LYS A 233 17.75 4.31 -3.11
C LYS A 233 17.74 2.86 -3.58
N ILE A 234 17.39 1.92 -2.69
CA ILE A 234 17.40 0.50 -3.07
C ILE A 234 16.26 0.19 -4.02
N THR A 235 15.08 0.79 -3.83
CA THR A 235 13.94 0.59 -4.72
C THR A 235 14.23 1.13 -6.12
N ASP A 236 14.75 2.34 -6.21
CA ASP A 236 15.14 2.95 -7.48
C ASP A 236 16.23 2.15 -8.19
N ALA A 237 17.27 1.74 -7.47
CA ALA A 237 18.33 0.91 -8.02
C ALA A 237 17.84 -0.47 -8.51
N SER A 238 16.85 -1.05 -7.81
CA SER A 238 16.28 -2.36 -8.18
C SER A 238 15.35 -2.29 -9.40
N LEU A 239 14.60 -1.19 -9.54
CA LEU A 239 13.60 -1.04 -10.59
C LEU A 239 14.14 -0.35 -11.85
N ASN A 240 15.09 0.56 -11.72
CA ASN A 240 15.60 1.42 -12.77
C ASN A 240 17.05 1.05 -13.12
N LEU A 241 17.25 -0.15 -13.65
CA LEU A 241 18.57 -0.65 -14.09
C LEU A 241 19.13 0.09 -15.33
N ARG A 242 18.87 1.40 -15.45
CA ARG A 242 19.39 2.24 -16.51
C ARG A 242 20.71 2.86 -16.04
N GLY A 243 21.82 2.41 -16.60
CA GLY A 243 23.15 2.96 -16.39
C GLY A 243 24.12 2.41 -17.42
N SER A 244 25.26 3.07 -17.60
CA SER A 244 26.35 2.53 -18.43
C SER A 244 26.93 1.26 -17.78
N ARG A 245 27.57 0.40 -18.55
CA ARG A 245 28.31 -0.76 -18.02
C ARG A 245 29.39 -0.35 -17.01
N GLU A 246 29.90 0.86 -17.13
CA GLU A 246 30.97 1.42 -16.28
C GLU A 246 30.47 1.74 -14.86
N ASP A 247 29.20 2.11 -14.69
CA ASP A 247 28.61 2.42 -13.37
C ASP A 247 28.14 1.15 -12.61
N TYR A 248 28.23 -0.02 -13.24
CA TYR A 248 27.64 -1.24 -12.69
C TYR A 248 28.29 -1.73 -11.38
N PRO A 249 29.62 -1.74 -11.22
CA PRO A 249 30.28 -2.17 -9.99
C PRO A 249 29.89 -1.31 -8.79
N ASP A 250 29.92 0.01 -8.95
CA ASP A 250 29.59 0.98 -7.87
C ASP A 250 28.12 0.86 -7.47
N ARG A 251 27.24 0.65 -8.45
CA ARG A 251 25.80 0.43 -8.20
C ARG A 251 25.55 -0.86 -7.44
N LEU A 252 26.22 -1.95 -7.78
CA LEU A 252 26.11 -3.22 -7.03
C LEU A 252 26.59 -3.07 -5.59
N GLU A 253 27.72 -2.40 -5.38
CA GLU A 253 28.22 -2.13 -4.04
C GLU A 253 27.25 -1.28 -3.22
N GLN A 254 26.64 -0.27 -3.85
CA GLN A 254 25.62 0.57 -3.22
C GLN A 254 24.37 -0.22 -2.85
N ILE A 255 23.87 -1.08 -3.75
CA ILE A 255 22.73 -1.97 -3.50
C ILE A 255 23.05 -2.90 -2.33
N TRP A 256 24.22 -3.52 -2.35
CA TRP A 256 24.68 -4.43 -1.30
C TRP A 256 24.75 -3.75 0.06
N LYS A 257 25.47 -2.64 0.17
CA LYS A 257 25.62 -1.88 1.43
C LYS A 257 24.26 -1.38 1.95
N THR A 258 23.43 -0.84 1.06
CA THR A 258 22.09 -0.35 1.44
C THR A 258 21.20 -1.50 1.86
N GLY A 259 21.23 -2.63 1.15
CA GLY A 259 20.47 -3.84 1.49
C GLY A 259 20.83 -4.39 2.88
N GLN A 260 22.13 -4.49 3.19
CA GLN A 260 22.58 -4.91 4.53
C GLN A 260 22.14 -3.94 5.63
N TYR A 261 22.22 -2.64 5.38
CA TYR A 261 21.73 -1.63 6.33
C TYR A 261 20.23 -1.79 6.59
N LEU A 262 19.43 -1.93 5.53
CA LEU A 262 17.99 -2.09 5.65
C LEU A 262 17.61 -3.42 6.32
N GLN A 263 18.34 -4.49 6.04
CA GLN A 263 18.13 -5.77 6.72
C GLN A 263 18.31 -5.65 8.24
N ARG A 264 19.39 -5.01 8.68
CA ARG A 264 19.64 -4.74 10.10
C ARG A 264 18.58 -3.81 10.70
N LEU A 265 18.14 -2.79 9.97
CA LEU A 265 17.07 -1.91 10.39
C LEU A 265 15.75 -2.67 10.59
N MET A 266 15.41 -3.56 9.65
CA MET A 266 14.21 -4.40 9.73
C MET A 266 14.24 -5.33 10.95
N ASP A 267 15.39 -5.88 11.28
CA ASP A 267 15.55 -6.75 12.45
C ASP A 267 15.20 -6.03 13.76
N LEU A 268 15.37 -4.71 13.83
CA LEU A 268 15.00 -3.92 15.01
C LEU A 268 13.49 -3.80 15.21
N TYR A 269 12.68 -3.74 14.15
CA TYR A 269 11.23 -3.53 14.28
C TYR A 269 10.38 -4.76 13.90
N ARG A 270 10.98 -5.86 13.45
CA ARG A 270 10.25 -7.06 12.97
C ARG A 270 9.21 -7.59 13.96
N SER A 271 9.49 -7.54 15.27
CA SER A 271 8.62 -8.13 16.29
C SER A 271 7.39 -7.27 16.63
N SER A 272 7.47 -5.95 16.47
CA SER A 272 6.43 -5.00 16.87
C SER A 272 6.56 -3.69 16.09
N ALA A 273 6.43 -3.77 14.77
CA ALA A 273 6.77 -2.69 13.85
C ALA A 273 6.13 -1.35 14.21
N VAL A 274 4.81 -1.30 14.41
CA VAL A 274 4.08 -0.06 14.73
C VAL A 274 4.63 0.60 15.99
N GLN A 275 4.76 -0.17 17.07
CA GLN A 275 5.18 0.34 18.39
C GLN A 275 6.61 0.86 18.35
N ILE A 276 7.53 0.09 17.75
CA ILE A 276 8.95 0.46 17.67
C ILE A 276 9.12 1.68 16.78
N ILE A 277 8.50 1.68 15.60
CA ILE A 277 8.60 2.82 14.67
C ILE A 277 8.04 4.09 15.30
N LYS A 278 6.85 4.04 15.93
CA LYS A 278 6.27 5.19 16.62
C LYS A 278 7.14 5.71 17.79
N ARG A 279 7.85 4.82 18.48
CA ARG A 279 8.73 5.21 19.59
C ARG A 279 10.00 5.92 19.12
N VAL A 280 10.45 5.62 17.92
CA VAL A 280 11.67 6.22 17.32
C VAL A 280 11.35 7.56 16.63
N LEU A 281 10.13 7.76 16.18
CA LEU A 281 9.67 8.99 15.50
C LEU A 281 9.37 10.12 16.45
#